data_3b8183f7a2c25e2da6b5724d343c2616
#
_entry.id   3b8183f7a2c25e2da6b5724d343c2616
#
_cell.length_a   1.000
_cell.length_b   1.000
_cell.length_c   1.000
_cell.angle_alpha   90.00
_cell.angle_beta   90.00
_cell.angle_gamma   90.00
#
_symmetry.space_group_name_H-M   'P 1'
#
loop_
_entity.id
_entity.type
_entity.pdbx_description
1 polymer ?
#
loop_
_entity_poly.entity_id
_entity_poly.type
_entity_poly.pdbx_seq_one_letter_code
_entity_poly.pdbx_strand_id
1 'polypeptide(L)'
;MTAQNFMNVVRFKLKSDCVDKYFEVMDKTNFEGMTQRYIAQTGEKDYCFVGIWKNAEAFAAQRPAMIAHLDEVRGFMEELTPELGVTDPVSGIIVSKIGYHDR
;
A
#
# COMPACT_ATOMS: atom_id res chain seq x y z
N MET A 1 26.02 10.57 -3.54
CA MET A 1 24.81 10.52 -4.37
C MET A 1 23.60 10.23 -3.50
N THR A 2 22.55 11.01 -3.66
CA THR A 2 21.35 10.85 -2.86
C THR A 2 20.53 9.65 -3.35
N ALA A 3 20.12 8.78 -2.44
CA ALA A 3 19.25 7.68 -2.79
C ALA A 3 17.89 8.20 -3.25
N GLN A 4 17.35 7.59 -4.30
CA GLN A 4 16.04 7.95 -4.80
C GLN A 4 14.94 7.32 -3.94
N ASN A 5 13.86 8.06 -3.74
CA ASN A 5 12.69 7.54 -3.07
C ASN A 5 12.04 6.44 -3.92
N PHE A 6 11.33 5.57 -3.27
CA PHE A 6 10.68 4.42 -3.87
C PHE A 6 9.21 4.44 -3.53
N MET A 7 8.35 4.00 -4.45
CA MET A 7 6.91 3.99 -4.25
C MET A 7 6.36 2.60 -4.53
N ASN A 8 5.43 2.15 -3.69
CA ASN A 8 4.60 1.02 -4.05
C ASN A 8 3.13 1.43 -4.05
N VAL A 9 2.39 0.86 -4.98
CA VAL A 9 0.96 1.12 -5.16
C VAL A 9 0.25 -0.22 -5.20
N VAL A 10 -0.81 -0.36 -4.42
CA VAL A 10 -1.55 -1.63 -4.34
C VAL A 10 -3.04 -1.33 -4.45
N ARG A 11 -3.69 -1.86 -5.49
CA ARG A 11 -5.14 -1.82 -5.61
C ARG A 11 -5.74 -3.04 -4.96
N PHE A 12 -6.87 -2.85 -4.31
CA PHE A 12 -7.58 -3.95 -3.66
C PHE A 12 -9.05 -3.60 -3.47
N LYS A 13 -9.85 -4.62 -3.17
CA LYS A 13 -11.26 -4.45 -2.80
C LYS A 13 -11.48 -4.96 -1.40
N LEU A 14 -12.35 -4.28 -0.65
CA LEU A 14 -12.73 -4.74 0.67
C LEU A 14 -14.16 -5.27 0.65
N LYS A 15 -14.40 -6.33 1.41
CA LYS A 15 -15.75 -6.79 1.69
C LYS A 15 -16.47 -5.68 2.46
N SER A 16 -17.72 -5.41 2.11
CA SER A 16 -18.45 -4.25 2.66
C SER A 16 -18.60 -4.28 4.17
N ASP A 17 -18.61 -5.46 4.78
CA ASP A 17 -18.73 -5.61 6.25
C ASP A 17 -17.36 -5.68 6.95
N CYS A 18 -16.26 -5.55 6.21
CA CYS A 18 -14.90 -5.68 6.75
C CYS A 18 -14.08 -4.39 6.68
N VAL A 19 -14.67 -3.29 6.22
CA VAL A 19 -13.94 -2.02 6.04
C VAL A 19 -13.34 -1.53 7.35
N ASP A 20 -14.15 -1.48 8.40
CA ASP A 20 -13.68 -1.00 9.71
C ASP A 20 -12.58 -1.90 10.28
N LYS A 21 -12.72 -3.22 10.12
CA LYS A 21 -11.73 -4.18 10.59
C LYS A 21 -10.39 -4.00 9.88
N TYR A 22 -10.44 -3.77 8.57
CA TYR A 22 -9.22 -3.54 7.79
C TYR A 22 -8.48 -2.30 8.29
N PHE A 23 -9.17 -1.18 8.44
CA PHE A 23 -8.54 0.06 8.87
C PHE A 23 -8.08 0.00 10.32
N GLU A 24 -8.76 -0.75 11.17
CA GLU A 24 -8.32 -0.98 12.55
C GLU A 24 -6.95 -1.66 12.58
N VAL A 25 -6.75 -2.69 11.76
CA VAL A 25 -5.44 -3.35 11.63
C VAL A 25 -4.42 -2.40 11.00
N MET A 26 -4.82 -1.71 9.93
CA MET A 26 -3.92 -0.83 9.18
C MET A 26 -3.38 0.32 10.03
N ASP A 27 -4.23 0.89 10.88
CA ASP A 27 -3.84 2.02 11.73
C ASP A 27 -2.79 1.62 12.78
N LYS A 28 -2.66 0.34 13.08
CA LYS A 28 -1.68 -0.19 14.02
C LYS A 28 -0.43 -0.72 13.33
N THR A 29 -0.40 -0.71 12.00
CA THR A 29 0.68 -1.31 11.22
C THR A 29 1.66 -0.24 10.75
N ASN A 30 2.94 -0.45 11.04
CA ASN A 30 4.02 0.43 10.58
C ASN A 30 5.11 -0.41 9.92
N PHE A 31 5.71 0.15 8.87
CA PHE A 31 6.85 -0.48 8.20
C PHE A 31 8.05 0.45 8.28
N GLU A 32 9.19 -0.08 8.74
CA GLU A 32 10.41 0.70 8.83
C GLU A 32 10.86 1.15 7.45
N GLY A 33 11.19 2.43 7.31
CA GLY A 33 11.63 3.01 6.04
C GLY A 33 10.52 3.54 5.16
N MET A 34 9.25 3.28 5.51
CA MET A 34 8.12 3.92 4.86
C MET A 34 7.94 5.30 5.47
N THR A 35 7.99 6.33 4.63
CA THR A 35 7.95 7.72 5.09
C THR A 35 6.57 8.34 5.00
N GLN A 36 5.74 7.85 4.09
CA GLN A 36 4.36 8.32 3.91
C GLN A 36 3.49 7.16 3.43
N ARG A 37 2.23 7.25 3.75
CA ARG A 37 1.25 6.24 3.38
C ARG A 37 -0.10 6.91 3.17
N TYR A 38 -0.75 6.57 2.06
CA TYR A 38 -2.08 7.06 1.75
C TYR A 38 -2.94 5.90 1.28
N ILE A 39 -4.22 5.94 1.61
CA ILE A 39 -5.20 5.01 1.06
C ILE A 39 -6.36 5.85 0.55
N ALA A 40 -6.64 5.73 -0.76
CA ALA A 40 -7.77 6.41 -1.38
C ALA A 40 -8.87 5.41 -1.68
N GLN A 41 -10.11 5.82 -1.49
CA GLN A 41 -11.25 5.04 -1.95
C GLN A 41 -11.57 5.48 -3.37
N THR A 42 -11.49 4.54 -4.32
CA THR A 42 -11.65 4.84 -5.75
C THR A 42 -12.99 4.35 -6.31
N GLY A 43 -13.74 3.60 -5.53
CA GLY A 43 -15.07 3.11 -5.89
C GLY A 43 -15.77 2.64 -4.64
N GLU A 44 -16.95 2.04 -4.79
CA GLU A 44 -17.75 1.62 -3.63
C GLU A 44 -16.99 0.65 -2.73
N LYS A 45 -16.27 -0.31 -3.33
CA LYS A 45 -15.46 -1.29 -2.61
C LYS A 45 -13.99 -1.20 -2.96
N ASP A 46 -13.63 -0.28 -3.84
CA ASP A 46 -12.30 -0.21 -4.43
C ASP A 46 -11.42 0.78 -3.67
N TYR A 47 -10.19 0.35 -3.41
CA TYR A 47 -9.22 1.14 -2.67
C TYR A 47 -7.86 1.09 -3.36
N CYS A 48 -7.06 2.12 -3.13
CA CYS A 48 -5.71 2.22 -3.65
C CYS A 48 -4.79 2.65 -2.51
N PHE A 49 -3.83 1.78 -2.18
CA PHE A 49 -2.81 2.06 -1.19
C PHE A 49 -1.58 2.63 -1.91
N VAL A 50 -1.00 3.69 -1.35
CA VAL A 50 0.26 4.26 -1.84
C VAL A 50 1.22 4.38 -0.67
N GLY A 51 2.38 3.73 -0.78
CA GLY A 51 3.45 3.83 0.21
C GLY A 51 4.66 4.51 -0.40
N ILE A 52 5.21 5.48 0.31
CA ILE A 52 6.44 6.16 -0.09
C ILE A 52 7.54 5.68 0.84
N TRP A 53 8.65 5.22 0.28
CA TRP A 53 9.78 4.63 0.99
C TRP A 53 11.02 5.48 0.76
N LYS A 54 11.93 5.48 1.73
CA LYS A 54 13.14 6.27 1.59
C LYS A 54 14.03 5.77 0.44
N ASN A 55 14.00 4.46 0.14
CA ASN A 55 14.71 3.88 -0.99
C ASN A 55 14.21 2.46 -1.27
N ALA A 56 14.68 1.87 -2.38
CA ALA A 56 14.29 0.52 -2.79
C ALA A 56 14.75 -0.55 -1.78
N GLU A 57 15.89 -0.35 -1.16
CA GLU A 57 16.43 -1.31 -0.19
C GLU A 57 15.54 -1.39 1.05
N ALA A 58 15.01 -0.24 1.52
CA ALA A 58 14.10 -0.22 2.65
C ALA A 58 12.81 -0.99 2.33
N PHE A 59 12.28 -0.79 1.12
CA PHE A 59 11.11 -1.54 0.64
C PHE A 59 11.39 -3.05 0.61
N ALA A 60 12.52 -3.45 0.03
CA ALA A 60 12.89 -4.86 -0.08
C ALA A 60 13.06 -5.49 1.31
N ALA A 61 13.66 -4.77 2.25
CA ALA A 61 13.88 -5.26 3.61
C ALA A 61 12.57 -5.52 4.35
N GLN A 62 11.50 -4.79 4.03
CA GLN A 62 10.20 -4.94 4.69
C GLN A 62 9.28 -5.92 3.97
N ARG A 63 9.73 -6.56 2.90
CA ARG A 63 8.89 -7.48 2.13
C ARG A 63 8.30 -8.61 2.98
N PRO A 64 9.07 -9.28 3.86
CA PRO A 64 8.48 -10.31 4.73
C PRO A 64 7.40 -9.75 5.66
N ALA A 65 7.60 -8.55 6.19
CA ALA A 65 6.61 -7.91 7.06
C ALA A 65 5.34 -7.54 6.28
N MET A 66 5.49 -7.10 5.03
CA MET A 66 4.34 -6.78 4.19
C MET A 66 3.54 -8.02 3.82
N ILE A 67 4.22 -9.14 3.55
CA ILE A 67 3.56 -10.41 3.27
C ILE A 67 2.78 -10.89 4.49
N ALA A 68 3.38 -10.82 5.68
CA ALA A 68 2.72 -11.20 6.92
C ALA A 68 1.50 -10.32 7.18
N HIS A 69 1.60 -9.02 6.91
CA HIS A 69 0.48 -8.09 7.04
C HIS A 69 -0.64 -8.46 6.07
N LEU A 70 -0.30 -8.75 4.81
CA LEU A 70 -1.30 -9.15 3.82
C LEU A 70 -2.02 -10.41 4.26
N ASP A 71 -1.30 -11.39 4.79
CA ASP A 71 -1.91 -12.62 5.31
C ASP A 71 -2.91 -12.32 6.43
N GLU A 72 -2.61 -11.32 7.25
CA GLU A 72 -3.49 -10.90 8.34
C GLU A 72 -4.79 -10.27 7.82
N VAL A 73 -4.72 -9.48 6.76
CA VAL A 73 -5.89 -8.72 6.25
C VAL A 73 -6.56 -9.37 5.04
N ARG A 74 -5.97 -10.41 4.47
CA ARG A 74 -6.48 -11.08 3.27
C ARG A 74 -7.95 -11.49 3.39
N GLY A 75 -8.38 -11.92 4.55
CA GLY A 75 -9.76 -12.34 4.80
C GLY A 75 -10.79 -11.22 4.70
N PHE A 76 -10.34 -9.95 4.75
CA PHE A 76 -11.21 -8.78 4.61
C PHE A 76 -11.35 -8.34 3.16
N MET A 77 -10.59 -8.94 2.25
CA MET A 77 -10.50 -8.53 0.85
C MET A 77 -11.27 -9.46 -0.07
N GLU A 78 -11.74 -8.90 -1.20
CA GLU A 78 -12.37 -9.66 -2.26
C GLU A 78 -11.35 -9.96 -3.35
N GLU A 79 -11.50 -11.10 -4.03
CA GLU A 79 -10.67 -11.44 -5.17
C GLU A 79 -10.90 -10.46 -6.31
N LEU A 80 -9.83 -9.93 -6.88
CA LEU A 80 -9.89 -9.04 -8.04
C LEU A 80 -10.06 -9.86 -9.32
N THR A 81 -9.12 -10.77 -9.56
CA THR A 81 -9.16 -11.74 -10.64
C THR A 81 -8.47 -13.00 -10.15
N PRO A 82 -8.72 -14.17 -10.78
CA PRO A 82 -8.00 -15.40 -10.41
C PRO A 82 -6.47 -15.26 -10.53
N GLU A 83 -6.00 -14.47 -11.49
CA GLU A 83 -4.57 -14.29 -11.73
C GLU A 83 -3.93 -13.37 -10.68
N LEU A 84 -4.62 -12.30 -10.30
CA LEU A 84 -4.09 -11.32 -9.33
C LEU A 84 -4.31 -11.73 -7.88
N GLY A 85 -5.38 -12.49 -7.61
CA GLY A 85 -5.79 -12.74 -6.25
C GLY A 85 -6.46 -11.51 -5.65
N VAL A 86 -6.08 -11.13 -4.42
CA VAL A 86 -6.74 -10.03 -3.70
C VAL A 86 -6.05 -8.68 -3.85
N THR A 87 -4.87 -8.63 -4.48
CA THR A 87 -4.13 -7.38 -4.67
C THR A 87 -3.61 -7.25 -6.09
N ASP A 88 -3.46 -5.99 -6.53
CA ASP A 88 -2.84 -5.65 -7.80
C ASP A 88 -1.71 -4.66 -7.50
N PRO A 89 -0.48 -5.17 -7.21
CA PRO A 89 0.63 -4.33 -6.81
C PRO A 89 1.51 -3.89 -7.97
N VAL A 90 1.99 -2.65 -7.89
CA VAL A 90 3.07 -2.16 -8.75
C VAL A 90 4.01 -1.34 -7.87
N SER A 91 5.27 -1.24 -8.26
CA SER A 91 6.25 -0.46 -7.51
C SER A 91 7.36 0.04 -8.43
N GLY A 92 8.04 1.09 -8.00
CA GLY A 92 9.13 1.65 -8.77
C GLY A 92 9.81 2.81 -8.08
N ILE A 93 10.93 3.24 -8.65
CA ILE A 93 11.68 4.40 -8.18
C ILE A 93 10.94 5.66 -8.60
N ILE A 94 10.83 6.62 -7.68
CA ILE A 94 10.22 7.91 -8.00
C ILE A 94 11.21 8.70 -8.85
N VAL A 95 10.82 8.96 -10.09
CA VAL A 95 11.70 9.63 -11.06
C VAL A 95 11.37 11.10 -11.27
N SER A 96 10.24 11.57 -10.72
CA SER A 96 9.86 12.97 -10.80
C SER A 96 9.06 13.31 -9.54
N LYS A 97 9.42 14.43 -8.91
CA LYS A 97 8.80 14.84 -7.67
C LYS A 97 8.64 16.35 -7.66
N ILE A 98 7.41 16.81 -7.56
CA ILE A 98 7.10 18.24 -7.50
C ILE A 98 6.15 18.46 -6.34
N GLY A 99 6.51 19.37 -5.45
CA GLY A 99 5.63 19.80 -4.38
C GLY A 99 4.81 21.01 -4.83
N TYR A 100 3.53 21.01 -4.51
CA TYR A 100 2.66 22.16 -4.77
C TYR A 100 2.24 22.77 -3.44
N HIS A 101 2.13 24.09 -3.43
CA HIS A 101 1.64 24.82 -2.27
C HIS A 101 0.15 25.15 -2.50
N ASP A 102 -0.59 25.23 -1.41
CA ASP A 102 -1.98 25.69 -1.44
C ASP A 102 -2.04 27.13 -1.96
N ARG A 103 -3.09 27.41 -2.73
CA ARG A 103 -3.25 28.72 -3.33
C ARG A 103 -4.51 29.41 -2.86
#